data_4b1db42106ab65a0b4c55996cabf9fd7
#
_entry.id   4b1db42106ab65a0b4c55996cabf9fd7
#
_cell.length_a   1.000
_cell.length_b   1.000
_cell.length_c   1.000
_cell.angle_alpha   90.00
_cell.angle_beta   90.00
_cell.angle_gamma   90.00
#
_symmetry.space_group_name_H-M   'P 1'
#
loop_
_entity.id
_entity.type
_entity.pdbx_description
1 polymer ?
#
loop_
_entity_poly.entity_id
_entity_poly.type
_entity_poly.pdbx_seq_one_letter_code
_entity_poly.pdbx_strand_id
1 'polypeptide(L)'
;AGENKTVNNKKDFNKLLSQVSYEVYSSTPIFINELVNKHKISSSIASAKNKYFKSLIYKWDKKDLDFDDGTFPPEKTIYLSLLKNNDIDPSETISSKGVTVSKDSSFFKLWDASESFLNKAKKEEVKVSLFKEMLSSKPFKLKNGLIDFWIPTFLFLKREDYALFNQSGYIPNISEEN
;
A
#
# COMPACT_ATOMS: atom_id res chain seq x y z
N ALA A 1 6.46 31.36 -12.67
CA ALA A 1 5.81 32.56 -12.17
C ALA A 1 4.46 32.14 -11.58
N GLY A 2 4.31 32.21 -10.25
CA GLY A 2 3.07 31.81 -9.59
C GLY A 2 1.98 32.85 -9.83
N GLU A 3 0.79 32.42 -10.26
CA GLU A 3 -0.39 33.26 -10.28
C GLU A 3 -0.79 33.65 -8.84
N ASN A 4 -0.88 34.93 -8.56
CA ASN A 4 -1.44 35.41 -7.30
C ASN A 4 -2.96 35.22 -7.34
N LYS A 5 -3.45 34.13 -6.68
CA LYS A 5 -4.89 33.90 -6.49
C LYS A 5 -5.34 34.62 -5.22
N THR A 6 -6.27 35.54 -5.33
CA THR A 6 -6.90 36.25 -4.22
C THR A 6 -7.87 35.31 -3.50
N VAL A 7 -7.70 35.19 -2.18
CA VAL A 7 -8.55 34.39 -1.29
C VAL A 7 -9.41 35.31 -0.46
N ASN A 8 -10.72 35.29 -0.67
CA ASN A 8 -11.65 36.23 -0.04
C ASN A 8 -12.27 35.70 1.27
N ASN A 9 -12.26 34.40 1.46
CA ASN A 9 -12.84 33.79 2.65
C ASN A 9 -12.22 32.40 2.92
N LYS A 10 -12.54 31.82 4.09
CA LYS A 10 -12.04 30.50 4.51
C LYS A 10 -12.42 29.37 3.54
N LYS A 11 -13.60 29.44 2.89
CA LYS A 11 -14.06 28.43 1.94
C LYS A 11 -13.19 28.44 0.69
N ASP A 12 -12.89 29.64 0.16
CA ASP A 12 -12.02 29.79 -1.02
C ASP A 12 -10.59 29.35 -0.70
N PHE A 13 -10.11 29.67 0.50
CA PHE A 13 -8.81 29.20 0.97
C PHE A 13 -8.73 27.68 1.01
N ASN A 14 -9.70 27.02 1.63
CA ASN A 14 -9.74 25.56 1.72
C ASN A 14 -9.84 24.91 0.33
N LYS A 15 -10.62 25.50 -0.59
CA LYS A 15 -10.72 25.02 -1.98
C LYS A 15 -9.38 25.13 -2.70
N LEU A 16 -8.70 26.27 -2.57
CA LEU A 16 -7.38 26.48 -3.17
C LEU A 16 -6.34 25.54 -2.57
N LEU A 17 -6.33 25.37 -1.25
CA LEU A 17 -5.44 24.43 -0.56
C LEU A 17 -5.66 22.98 -1.02
N SER A 18 -6.91 22.57 -1.16
CA SER A 18 -7.25 21.24 -1.68
C SER A 18 -6.78 21.07 -3.12
N GLN A 19 -6.97 22.08 -3.97
CA GLN A 19 -6.51 22.05 -5.36
C GLN A 19 -4.98 21.93 -5.45
N VAL A 20 -4.25 22.77 -4.72
CA VAL A 20 -2.77 22.72 -4.68
C VAL A 20 -2.28 21.38 -4.13
N SER A 21 -2.92 20.87 -3.06
CA SER A 21 -2.58 19.56 -2.51
C SER A 21 -2.79 18.44 -3.53
N TYR A 22 -3.91 18.50 -4.28
CA TYR A 22 -4.20 17.52 -5.33
C TYR A 22 -3.17 17.58 -6.47
N GLU A 23 -2.77 18.78 -6.90
CA GLU A 23 -1.74 18.97 -7.94
C GLU A 23 -0.37 18.43 -7.48
N VAL A 24 0.03 18.77 -6.24
CA VAL A 24 1.35 18.39 -5.68
C VAL A 24 1.42 16.91 -5.36
N TYR A 25 0.32 16.31 -4.91
CA TYR A 25 0.24 14.90 -4.47
C TYR A 25 -0.68 14.06 -5.36
N SER A 26 -0.67 14.33 -6.66
CA SER A 26 -1.54 13.68 -7.65
C SER A 26 -1.33 12.16 -7.79
N SER A 27 -0.28 11.63 -7.20
CA SER A 27 0.01 10.19 -7.19
C SER A 27 -0.26 9.54 -5.83
N THR A 28 -0.65 10.32 -4.81
CA THR A 28 -1.02 9.77 -3.50
C THR A 28 -2.38 9.07 -3.60
N PRO A 29 -2.49 7.79 -3.22
CA PRO A 29 -3.76 7.08 -3.24
C PRO A 29 -4.76 7.69 -2.25
N ILE A 30 -6.03 7.60 -2.56
CA ILE A 30 -7.11 7.91 -1.61
C ILE A 30 -7.22 6.72 -0.66
N PHE A 31 -6.72 6.88 0.56
CA PHE A 31 -6.71 5.83 1.57
C PHE A 31 -7.51 6.24 2.81
N ILE A 32 -8.71 5.69 2.92
CA ILE A 32 -9.66 6.01 4.00
C ILE A 32 -9.55 4.94 5.08
N ASN A 33 -8.51 5.02 5.88
CA ASN A 33 -8.35 4.21 7.09
C ASN A 33 -7.51 5.00 8.12
N GLU A 34 -8.21 5.73 9.00
CA GLU A 34 -7.58 6.59 10.01
C GLU A 34 -6.73 5.81 11.03
N LEU A 35 -6.94 4.49 11.17
CA LEU A 35 -6.16 3.66 12.09
C LEU A 35 -4.73 3.44 11.56
N VAL A 36 -4.60 3.33 10.24
CA VAL A 36 -3.34 3.03 9.53
C VAL A 36 -2.70 4.30 8.97
N ASN A 37 -3.51 5.25 8.47
CA ASN A 37 -3.01 6.46 7.81
C ASN A 37 -2.37 7.45 8.81
N LYS A 38 -1.32 7.02 9.49
CA LYS A 38 -0.59 7.76 10.54
C LYS A 38 0.92 7.61 10.37
N HIS A 39 1.68 8.53 10.95
CA HIS A 39 3.15 8.41 11.00
C HIS A 39 3.60 7.35 12.02
N LYS A 40 2.81 7.13 13.07
CA LYS A 40 3.06 6.10 14.09
C LYS A 40 1.75 5.39 14.41
N ILE A 41 1.73 4.07 14.24
CA ILE A 41 0.58 3.23 14.59
C ILE A 41 0.55 2.92 16.08
N SER A 42 -0.64 2.69 16.64
CA SER A 42 -0.81 2.26 18.03
C SER A 42 -0.47 0.77 18.22
N SER A 43 -0.28 0.34 19.46
CA SER A 43 -0.04 -1.07 19.78
C SER A 43 -1.20 -1.99 19.36
N SER A 44 -2.44 -1.51 19.47
CA SER A 44 -3.63 -2.25 19.01
C SER A 44 -3.61 -2.46 17.49
N ILE A 45 -3.16 -1.47 16.73
CA ILE A 45 -3.02 -1.60 15.27
C ILE A 45 -1.82 -2.46 14.90
N ALA A 46 -0.75 -2.48 15.69
CA ALA A 46 0.34 -3.42 15.50
C ALA A 46 -0.13 -4.88 15.66
N SER A 47 -1.01 -5.17 16.63
CA SER A 47 -1.65 -6.48 16.75
C SER A 47 -2.54 -6.82 15.54
N ALA A 48 -3.36 -5.87 15.11
CA ALA A 48 -4.19 -6.04 13.90
C ALA A 48 -3.34 -6.24 12.63
N LYS A 49 -2.18 -5.59 12.54
CA LYS A 49 -1.20 -5.79 11.47
C LYS A 49 -0.76 -7.25 11.38
N ASN A 50 -0.36 -7.84 12.52
CA ASN A 50 0.06 -9.24 12.55
C ASN A 50 -1.08 -10.18 12.12
N LYS A 51 -2.30 -9.96 12.60
CA LYS A 51 -3.47 -10.76 12.20
C LYS A 51 -3.80 -10.61 10.71
N TYR A 52 -3.70 -9.39 10.17
CA TYR A 52 -3.89 -9.13 8.74
C TYR A 52 -2.86 -9.90 7.90
N PHE A 53 -1.57 -9.78 8.21
CA PHE A 53 -0.53 -10.50 7.47
C PHE A 53 -0.64 -12.01 7.62
N LYS A 54 -1.03 -12.50 8.78
CA LYS A 54 -1.31 -13.93 8.99
C LYS A 54 -2.43 -14.40 8.05
N SER A 55 -3.54 -13.68 7.97
CA SER A 55 -4.61 -14.02 7.03
C SER A 55 -4.15 -13.91 5.59
N LEU A 56 -3.39 -12.87 5.23
CA LEU A 56 -2.86 -12.71 3.87
C LEU A 56 -1.92 -13.86 3.49
N ILE A 57 -1.03 -14.31 4.38
CA ILE A 57 -0.04 -15.36 4.09
C ILE A 57 -0.71 -16.74 4.01
N TYR A 58 -1.63 -17.06 4.92
CA TYR A 58 -2.16 -18.43 5.06
C TYR A 58 -3.54 -18.64 4.42
N LYS A 59 -4.23 -17.55 4.03
CA LYS A 59 -5.60 -17.60 3.52
C LYS A 59 -5.80 -16.73 2.27
N TRP A 60 -4.72 -16.41 1.56
CA TRP A 60 -4.74 -15.56 0.37
C TRP A 60 -5.64 -16.10 -0.75
N ASP A 61 -5.84 -17.43 -0.82
CA ASP A 61 -6.68 -18.14 -1.77
C ASP A 61 -8.16 -18.22 -1.34
N LYS A 62 -8.48 -17.77 -0.12
CA LYS A 62 -9.85 -17.80 0.42
C LYS A 62 -10.55 -16.47 0.13
N LYS A 63 -11.86 -16.57 -0.12
CA LYS A 63 -12.71 -15.38 -0.25
C LYS A 63 -12.53 -14.46 0.96
N ASP A 64 -12.24 -13.20 0.70
CA ASP A 64 -12.05 -12.17 1.72
C ASP A 64 -11.02 -12.56 2.81
N LEU A 65 -9.98 -13.33 2.46
CA LEU A 65 -8.98 -13.86 3.40
C LEU A 65 -9.61 -14.64 4.57
N ASP A 66 -10.77 -15.25 4.35
CA ASP A 66 -11.55 -16.00 5.35
C ASP A 66 -11.98 -15.13 6.56
N PHE A 67 -12.17 -13.82 6.37
CA PHE A 67 -12.77 -12.97 7.38
C PHE A 67 -14.28 -13.15 7.44
N ASP A 68 -14.84 -13.23 8.66
CA ASP A 68 -16.28 -13.34 8.90
C ASP A 68 -17.03 -12.12 8.32
N ASP A 69 -18.11 -12.38 7.59
CA ASP A 69 -18.94 -11.33 6.97
C ASP A 69 -19.69 -10.46 8.00
N GLY A 70 -20.01 -11.02 9.16
CA GLY A 70 -20.81 -10.36 10.20
C GLY A 70 -20.06 -9.37 11.08
N THR A 71 -18.72 -9.37 11.06
CA THR A 71 -17.89 -8.56 11.95
C THR A 71 -16.86 -7.71 11.18
N PHE A 72 -16.43 -6.60 11.78
CA PHE A 72 -15.46 -5.68 11.20
C PHE A 72 -14.31 -5.38 12.16
N PRO A 73 -13.51 -6.41 12.54
CA PRO A 73 -12.33 -6.18 13.36
C PRO A 73 -11.29 -5.33 12.60
N PRO A 74 -10.34 -4.68 13.29
CA PRO A 74 -9.35 -3.81 12.66
C PRO A 74 -8.60 -4.45 11.50
N GLU A 75 -8.20 -5.71 11.62
CA GLU A 75 -7.51 -6.47 10.57
C GLU A 75 -8.34 -6.63 9.30
N LYS A 76 -9.66 -6.85 9.42
CA LYS A 76 -10.58 -6.89 8.27
C LYS A 76 -10.72 -5.51 7.64
N THR A 77 -10.84 -4.44 8.45
CA THR A 77 -10.92 -3.07 7.92
C THR A 77 -9.65 -2.67 7.17
N ILE A 78 -8.49 -3.16 7.59
CA ILE A 78 -7.22 -2.99 6.88
C ILE A 78 -7.29 -3.69 5.52
N TYR A 79 -7.69 -4.96 5.48
CA TYR A 79 -7.88 -5.71 4.24
C TYR A 79 -8.83 -4.99 3.28
N LEU A 80 -10.00 -4.57 3.77
CA LEU A 80 -10.99 -3.88 2.95
C LEU A 80 -10.43 -2.60 2.34
N SER A 81 -9.79 -1.76 3.15
CA SER A 81 -9.28 -0.46 2.70
C SER A 81 -8.03 -0.55 1.82
N LEU A 82 -7.22 -1.58 2.01
CA LEU A 82 -5.95 -1.74 1.30
C LEU A 82 -6.11 -2.52 -0.02
N LEU A 83 -6.95 -3.55 -0.03
CA LEU A 83 -7.08 -4.50 -1.12
C LEU A 83 -8.49 -4.47 -1.74
N LYS A 84 -9.51 -4.91 -1.04
CA LYS A 84 -10.83 -5.17 -1.62
C LYS A 84 -11.47 -3.94 -2.26
N ASN A 85 -11.45 -2.79 -1.59
CA ASN A 85 -12.03 -1.54 -2.12
C ASN A 85 -11.21 -0.94 -3.29
N ASN A 86 -10.08 -1.52 -3.61
CA ASN A 86 -9.21 -1.14 -4.73
C ASN A 86 -9.20 -2.21 -5.83
N ASP A 87 -10.10 -3.19 -5.75
CA ASP A 87 -10.20 -4.32 -6.68
C ASP A 87 -8.90 -5.13 -6.79
N ILE A 88 -8.16 -5.23 -5.67
CA ILE A 88 -6.94 -6.03 -5.57
C ILE A 88 -7.30 -7.37 -4.92
N ASP A 89 -7.29 -8.45 -5.70
CA ASP A 89 -7.59 -9.80 -5.22
C ASP A 89 -6.31 -10.62 -5.04
N PRO A 90 -5.95 -11.01 -3.81
CA PRO A 90 -4.78 -11.84 -3.56
C PRO A 90 -4.84 -13.21 -4.24
N SER A 91 -6.02 -13.76 -4.49
CA SER A 91 -6.19 -15.08 -5.15
C SER A 91 -5.73 -15.06 -6.60
N GLU A 92 -5.69 -13.90 -7.25
CA GLU A 92 -5.19 -13.75 -8.61
C GLU A 92 -3.67 -13.92 -8.76
N THR A 93 -2.92 -14.00 -7.65
CA THR A 93 -1.45 -14.17 -7.65
C THR A 93 -1.01 -15.37 -8.50
N ILE A 94 -1.79 -16.46 -8.48
CA ILE A 94 -1.50 -17.68 -9.25
C ILE A 94 -2.15 -17.68 -10.63
N SER A 95 -2.89 -16.65 -11.00
CA SER A 95 -3.47 -16.54 -12.33
C SER A 95 -2.40 -16.22 -13.39
N SER A 96 -2.61 -16.61 -14.62
CA SER A 96 -1.68 -16.29 -15.73
C SER A 96 -1.50 -14.80 -15.97
N LYS A 97 -2.44 -13.98 -15.51
CA LYS A 97 -2.38 -12.51 -15.60
C LYS A 97 -1.73 -11.86 -14.37
N GLY A 98 -1.63 -12.62 -13.26
CA GLY A 98 -1.21 -12.07 -11.98
C GLY A 98 -2.21 -11.06 -11.39
N VAL A 99 -1.89 -10.53 -10.22
CA VAL A 99 -2.68 -9.47 -9.58
C VAL A 99 -2.55 -8.17 -10.38
N THR A 100 -3.69 -7.56 -10.67
CA THR A 100 -3.77 -6.28 -11.38
C THR A 100 -4.58 -5.26 -10.60
N VAL A 101 -4.40 -3.98 -10.90
CA VAL A 101 -5.16 -2.86 -10.32
C VAL A 101 -5.81 -2.07 -11.43
N SER A 102 -7.10 -1.79 -11.31
CA SER A 102 -7.84 -0.98 -12.28
C SER A 102 -7.20 0.40 -12.44
N LYS A 103 -7.14 0.90 -13.68
CA LYS A 103 -6.66 2.25 -13.99
C LYS A 103 -7.50 3.35 -13.33
N ASP A 104 -8.74 3.05 -13.00
CA ASP A 104 -9.66 3.96 -12.32
C ASP A 104 -9.49 3.95 -10.79
N SER A 105 -8.76 2.98 -10.26
CA SER A 105 -8.42 2.94 -8.82
C SER A 105 -7.43 4.03 -8.46
N SER A 106 -7.65 4.68 -7.32
CA SER A 106 -6.69 5.64 -6.75
C SER A 106 -5.33 5.00 -6.42
N PHE A 107 -5.29 3.68 -6.25
CA PHE A 107 -4.09 2.90 -6.01
C PHE A 107 -3.29 2.57 -7.28
N PHE A 108 -3.85 2.82 -8.47
CA PHE A 108 -3.17 2.47 -9.73
C PHE A 108 -1.75 3.05 -9.84
N LYS A 109 -1.58 4.35 -9.54
CA LYS A 109 -0.25 4.99 -9.61
C LYS A 109 0.73 4.43 -8.58
N LEU A 110 0.23 4.08 -7.39
CA LEU A 110 1.03 3.45 -6.34
C LEU A 110 1.46 2.04 -6.77
N TRP A 111 0.53 1.27 -7.35
CA TRP A 111 0.80 -0.06 -7.90
C TRP A 111 1.87 0.01 -9.00
N ASP A 112 1.64 0.82 -10.01
CA ASP A 112 2.54 1.00 -11.17
C ASP A 112 3.96 1.39 -10.74
N ALA A 113 4.09 2.32 -9.80
CA ALA A 113 5.39 2.71 -9.24
C ALA A 113 6.04 1.57 -8.43
N SER A 114 5.25 0.77 -7.72
CA SER A 114 5.74 -0.38 -6.98
C SER A 114 6.24 -1.47 -7.94
N GLU A 115 5.51 -1.74 -9.03
CA GLU A 115 5.98 -2.65 -10.08
C GLU A 115 7.23 -2.12 -10.79
N SER A 116 7.28 -0.83 -11.06
CA SER A 116 8.46 -0.19 -11.66
C SER A 116 9.68 -0.29 -10.74
N PHE A 117 9.49 -0.20 -9.42
CA PHE A 117 10.54 -0.42 -8.44
C PHE A 117 11.01 -1.87 -8.47
N LEU A 118 10.09 -2.83 -8.45
CA LEU A 118 10.43 -4.27 -8.49
C LEU A 118 11.16 -4.65 -9.80
N ASN A 119 10.78 -4.05 -10.92
CA ASN A 119 11.43 -4.31 -12.20
C ASN A 119 12.91 -3.88 -12.25
N LYS A 120 13.36 -2.96 -11.38
CA LYS A 120 14.80 -2.64 -11.23
C LYS A 120 15.57 -3.83 -10.66
N ALA A 121 14.96 -4.59 -9.74
CA ALA A 121 15.57 -5.77 -9.14
C ALA A 121 15.87 -6.90 -10.15
N LYS A 122 15.29 -6.86 -11.37
CA LYS A 122 15.65 -7.78 -12.46
C LYS A 122 17.07 -7.54 -13.02
N LYS A 123 17.63 -6.36 -12.77
CA LYS A 123 18.93 -5.96 -13.32
C LYS A 123 20.03 -5.87 -12.25
N GLU A 124 19.67 -5.56 -11.03
CA GLU A 124 20.58 -5.33 -9.92
C GLU A 124 19.88 -5.57 -8.58
N GLU A 125 20.64 -5.89 -7.56
CA GLU A 125 20.10 -5.99 -6.19
C GLU A 125 19.61 -4.63 -5.70
N VAL A 126 18.35 -4.56 -5.22
CA VAL A 126 17.71 -3.32 -4.77
C VAL A 126 17.27 -3.45 -3.31
N LYS A 127 17.68 -2.49 -2.48
CA LYS A 127 17.32 -2.48 -1.05
C LYS A 127 15.86 -2.06 -0.83
N VAL A 128 15.14 -2.79 0.01
CA VAL A 128 13.76 -2.46 0.40
C VAL A 128 13.67 -1.07 1.07
N SER A 129 14.75 -0.59 1.71
CA SER A 129 14.81 0.77 2.27
C SER A 129 14.61 1.86 1.22
N LEU A 130 15.10 1.66 -0.02
CA LEU A 130 14.88 2.59 -1.14
C LEU A 130 13.43 2.60 -1.59
N PHE A 131 12.73 1.49 -1.48
CA PHE A 131 11.28 1.42 -1.74
C PHE A 131 10.52 2.29 -0.72
N LYS A 132 10.86 2.16 0.56
CA LYS A 132 10.28 3.00 1.63
C LYS A 132 10.57 4.49 1.38
N GLU A 133 11.80 4.85 1.00
CA GLU A 133 12.19 6.23 0.67
C GLU A 133 11.38 6.78 -0.51
N MET A 134 11.25 6.02 -1.59
CA MET A 134 10.44 6.40 -2.75
C MET A 134 8.99 6.69 -2.36
N LEU A 135 8.36 5.84 -1.56
CA LEU A 135 6.96 6.01 -1.14
C LEU A 135 6.77 7.15 -0.14
N SER A 136 7.77 7.44 0.70
CA SER A 136 7.72 8.55 1.66
C SER A 136 8.02 9.91 1.03
N SER A 137 8.55 9.92 -0.19
CA SER A 137 8.93 11.11 -0.94
C SER A 137 7.85 11.52 -1.94
N LYS A 138 7.98 12.73 -2.54
CA LYS A 138 7.13 13.14 -3.66
C LYS A 138 7.31 12.16 -4.84
N PRO A 139 6.27 11.87 -5.60
CA PRO A 139 4.92 12.47 -5.61
C PRO A 139 3.93 11.77 -4.67
N PHE A 140 4.31 10.69 -3.97
CA PHE A 140 3.40 9.90 -3.13
C PHE A 140 3.22 10.49 -1.73
N LYS A 141 4.32 10.76 -1.02
CA LYS A 141 4.34 11.32 0.34
C LYS A 141 3.48 10.52 1.33
N LEU A 142 3.52 9.19 1.22
CA LEU A 142 2.77 8.31 2.10
C LEU A 142 3.24 8.42 3.56
N LYS A 143 2.32 8.27 4.49
CA LYS A 143 2.64 8.15 5.91
C LYS A 143 3.23 6.77 6.22
N ASN A 144 4.13 6.70 7.19
CA ASN A 144 4.82 5.47 7.55
C ASN A 144 3.85 4.31 7.83
N GLY A 145 2.73 4.57 8.51
CA GLY A 145 1.74 3.54 8.77
C GLY A 145 1.25 2.85 7.49
N LEU A 146 0.88 3.62 6.45
CA LEU A 146 0.47 3.02 5.19
C LEU A 146 1.63 2.29 4.49
N ILE A 147 2.84 2.85 4.52
CA ILE A 147 4.03 2.22 3.92
C ILE A 147 4.32 0.86 4.59
N ASP A 148 4.22 0.79 5.91
CA ASP A 148 4.48 -0.42 6.70
C ASP A 148 3.45 -1.54 6.45
N PHE A 149 2.29 -1.22 5.89
CA PHE A 149 1.32 -2.20 5.40
C PHE A 149 1.49 -2.46 3.90
N TRP A 150 1.72 -1.42 3.10
CA TRP A 150 1.75 -1.54 1.64
C TRP A 150 2.94 -2.39 1.15
N ILE A 151 4.15 -2.08 1.61
CA ILE A 151 5.34 -2.78 1.10
C ILE A 151 5.24 -4.30 1.31
N PRO A 152 4.99 -4.83 2.53
CA PRO A 152 4.87 -6.28 2.71
C PRO A 152 3.69 -6.87 1.93
N THR A 153 2.56 -6.16 1.85
CA THR A 153 1.40 -6.61 1.06
C THR A 153 1.76 -6.74 -0.42
N PHE A 154 2.34 -5.69 -1.00
CA PHE A 154 2.75 -5.70 -2.41
C PHE A 154 3.78 -6.80 -2.70
N LEU A 155 4.79 -6.93 -1.85
CA LEU A 155 5.79 -7.98 -1.98
C LEU A 155 5.15 -9.37 -1.90
N PHE A 156 4.20 -9.60 -0.98
CA PHE A 156 3.48 -10.86 -0.92
C PHE A 156 2.68 -11.14 -2.20
N LEU A 157 1.99 -10.14 -2.75
CA LEU A 157 1.21 -10.29 -3.99
C LEU A 157 2.10 -10.57 -5.21
N LYS A 158 3.36 -10.16 -5.18
CA LYS A 158 4.36 -10.35 -6.24
C LYS A 158 5.42 -11.39 -5.91
N ARG A 159 5.19 -12.25 -4.92
CA ARG A 159 6.19 -13.20 -4.38
C ARG A 159 6.80 -14.15 -5.41
N GLU A 160 6.10 -14.39 -6.53
CA GLU A 160 6.59 -15.22 -7.63
C GLU A 160 7.54 -14.46 -8.59
N ASP A 161 7.62 -13.12 -8.46
CA ASP A 161 8.33 -12.26 -9.42
C ASP A 161 9.75 -11.90 -8.99
N TYR A 162 10.17 -12.25 -7.76
CA TYR A 162 11.47 -11.83 -7.19
C TYR A 162 12.03 -12.85 -6.18
N ALA A 163 13.30 -12.67 -5.83
CA ALA A 163 13.93 -13.36 -4.71
C ALA A 163 14.28 -12.35 -3.60
N LEU A 164 14.01 -12.70 -2.34
CA LEU A 164 14.30 -11.85 -1.18
C LEU A 164 15.53 -12.37 -0.45
N PHE A 165 16.38 -11.44 0.00
CA PHE A 165 17.58 -11.75 0.75
C PHE A 165 17.68 -10.87 2.01
N ASN A 166 18.22 -11.43 3.07
CA ASN A 166 18.64 -10.71 4.27
C ASN A 166 20.11 -10.98 4.57
N GLN A 167 20.59 -10.53 5.73
CA GLN A 167 21.99 -10.73 6.15
C GLN A 167 22.38 -12.21 6.29
N SER A 168 21.39 -13.10 6.51
CA SER A 168 21.60 -14.54 6.63
C SER A 168 21.50 -15.29 5.30
N GLY A 169 21.17 -14.61 4.21
CA GLY A 169 21.06 -15.18 2.86
C GLY A 169 19.67 -15.13 2.26
N TYR A 170 19.38 -16.05 1.36
CA TYR A 170 18.10 -16.14 0.65
C TYR A 170 16.94 -16.49 1.59
N ILE A 171 15.83 -15.78 1.42
CA ILE A 171 14.56 -16.03 2.12
C ILE A 171 13.61 -16.74 1.15
N PRO A 172 13.38 -18.04 1.30
CA PRO A 172 12.58 -18.82 0.33
C PRO A 172 11.08 -18.48 0.37
N ASN A 173 10.58 -18.12 1.55
CA ASN A 173 9.16 -17.83 1.75
C ASN A 173 9.00 -16.61 2.66
N ILE A 174 8.05 -15.74 2.31
CA ILE A 174 7.62 -14.66 3.21
C ILE A 174 6.83 -15.30 4.35
N SER A 175 7.25 -15.07 5.57
CA SER A 175 6.63 -15.53 6.81
C SER A 175 6.34 -14.36 7.76
N GLU A 176 5.73 -14.66 8.91
CA GLU A 176 5.48 -13.66 9.95
C GLU A 176 6.78 -13.12 10.58
N GLU A 177 7.90 -13.82 10.42
CA GLU A 177 9.20 -13.52 11.06
C GLU A 177 10.15 -12.72 10.15
N ASN A 178 9.80 -12.56 8.86
CA ASN A 178 10.67 -11.96 7.83
C ASN A 178 10.17 -10.58 7.37
#